data_67b28b15a8d5c2414c6e906b2929fad9
#
_entry.id   67b28b15a8d5c2414c6e906b2929fad9
#
_cell.length_a   1.000
_cell.length_b   1.000
_cell.length_c   1.000
_cell.angle_alpha   90.00
_cell.angle_beta   90.00
_cell.angle_gamma   90.00
#
_symmetry.space_group_name_H-M   'P 1'
#
loop_
_entity.id
_entity.type
_entity.pdbx_description
1 polymer ?
#
loop_
_entity_poly.entity_id
_entity_poly.type
_entity_poly.pdbx_seq_one_letter_code
_entity_poly.pdbx_strand_id
1 'polypeptide(L)'
;MAEKQIMVKIDHVSKEYRLGAIGGTTLREDLERFRAKIRKKEDPTLKIGQKIPEYGKRFMALKDISFEVEKGEAVGIIGHNGAGKSTLLKLLSRVTAPTKGSIGMNGRVASMLEVGTGFHPELTGRENIYMNGAILGMSRAEIGEKLDQIIAFSECGEFIDTPVKRYSSGMYVKLAFSVAAHLDSEIMIMDEVLAVGDMKFQQKCLGRMGKAANSEEKTILYVSHNMNTIRQLCTRCLVLDHGELIFDGGVERAIDLYMDTAVKNGSVDIDLKNKRMAHLPPVIKAKMTHVHLVDK
;
A
#
# COMPACT_ATOMS: atom_id res chain seq x y z
N MET A 1 -12.65 -33.18 8.52
CA MET A 1 -11.92 -31.90 8.48
C MET A 1 -12.59 -31.08 7.41
N ALA A 2 -13.11 -29.89 7.73
CA ALA A 2 -13.69 -29.02 6.70
C ALA A 2 -12.56 -28.64 5.73
N GLU A 3 -12.80 -28.76 4.45
CA GLU A 3 -11.85 -28.38 3.40
C GLU A 3 -11.64 -26.87 3.49
N LYS A 4 -10.41 -26.44 3.78
CA LYS A 4 -10.07 -25.03 3.93
C LYS A 4 -10.22 -24.34 2.58
N GLN A 5 -11.13 -23.39 2.48
CA GLN A 5 -11.39 -22.64 1.26
C GLN A 5 -10.29 -21.59 1.04
N ILE A 6 -9.51 -21.73 -0.04
CA ILE A 6 -8.49 -20.76 -0.44
C ILE A 6 -9.19 -19.59 -1.13
N MET A 7 -8.98 -18.38 -0.60
CA MET A 7 -9.53 -17.14 -1.14
C MET A 7 -8.53 -16.40 -2.03
N VAL A 8 -7.25 -16.45 -1.70
CA VAL A 8 -6.19 -15.87 -2.52
C VAL A 8 -5.09 -16.90 -2.71
N LYS A 9 -4.70 -17.13 -3.95
CA LYS A 9 -3.58 -17.99 -4.32
C LYS A 9 -2.62 -17.21 -5.20
N ILE A 10 -1.40 -17.08 -4.77
CA ILE A 10 -0.28 -16.51 -5.54
C ILE A 10 0.68 -17.65 -5.85
N ASP A 11 0.95 -17.85 -7.13
CA ASP A 11 1.72 -18.98 -7.64
C ASP A 11 2.86 -18.48 -8.54
N HIS A 12 4.10 -18.56 -8.01
CA HIS A 12 5.35 -18.18 -8.69
C HIS A 12 5.31 -16.79 -9.35
N VAL A 13 4.74 -15.81 -8.64
CA VAL A 13 4.53 -14.46 -9.17
C VAL A 13 5.82 -13.66 -9.17
N SER A 14 6.17 -13.12 -10.33
CA SER A 14 7.25 -12.16 -10.50
C SER A 14 6.76 -10.91 -11.23
N LYS A 15 7.30 -9.74 -10.84
CA LYS A 15 7.00 -8.47 -11.49
C LYS A 15 8.26 -7.72 -11.86
N GLU A 16 8.41 -7.45 -13.14
CA GLU A 16 9.49 -6.68 -13.72
C GLU A 16 8.99 -5.32 -14.23
N TYR A 17 9.75 -4.28 -13.95
CA TYR A 17 9.57 -2.96 -14.53
C TYR A 17 10.79 -2.58 -15.37
N ARG A 18 10.57 -1.76 -16.41
CA ARG A 18 11.66 -1.14 -17.18
C ARG A 18 11.84 0.28 -16.72
N LEU A 19 13.03 0.61 -16.24
CA LEU A 19 13.38 1.95 -15.81
C LEU A 19 13.49 2.88 -17.03
N GLY A 20 12.96 4.09 -16.91
CA GLY A 20 13.01 5.08 -17.99
C GLY A 20 12.02 4.86 -19.13
N ALA A 21 11.22 3.80 -19.15
CA ALA A 21 10.14 3.61 -20.11
C ALA A 21 8.86 4.33 -19.63
N ILE A 22 8.76 5.62 -19.86
CA ILE A 22 7.47 6.33 -19.79
C ILE A 22 6.71 5.94 -21.04
N GLY A 23 5.48 5.44 -20.88
CA GLY A 23 4.69 4.80 -21.91
C GLY A 23 4.70 5.50 -23.28
N GLY A 24 4.77 4.65 -24.33
CA GLY A 24 4.50 5.03 -25.71
C GLY A 24 5.43 6.09 -26.28
N THR A 25 6.66 5.69 -26.65
CA THR A 25 7.40 6.50 -27.62
C THR A 25 6.57 6.61 -28.88
N THR A 26 6.36 7.82 -29.37
CA THR A 26 5.73 8.01 -30.69
C THR A 26 6.67 7.44 -31.75
N LEU A 27 6.10 6.90 -32.84
CA LEU A 27 6.90 6.42 -34.00
C LEU A 27 7.93 7.46 -34.45
N ARG A 28 7.64 8.75 -34.27
CA ARG A 28 8.52 9.87 -34.55
C ARG A 28 9.74 9.90 -33.61
N GLU A 29 9.54 9.72 -32.32
CA GLU A 29 10.62 9.68 -31.33
C GLU A 29 11.53 8.46 -31.54
N ASP A 30 10.95 7.31 -31.88
CA ASP A 30 11.74 6.10 -32.20
C ASP A 30 12.59 6.30 -33.45
N LEU A 31 12.04 7.00 -34.46
CA LEU A 31 12.77 7.33 -35.67
C LEU A 31 13.89 8.35 -35.41
N GLU A 32 13.65 9.34 -34.56
CA GLU A 32 14.65 10.34 -34.15
C GLU A 32 15.78 9.70 -33.34
N ARG A 33 15.47 8.78 -32.41
CA ARG A 33 16.45 7.97 -31.68
C ARG A 33 17.29 7.10 -32.60
N PHE A 34 16.64 6.42 -33.54
CA PHE A 34 17.34 5.58 -34.51
C PHE A 34 18.31 6.40 -35.38
N ARG A 35 17.88 7.60 -35.84
CA ARG A 35 18.74 8.53 -36.59
C ARG A 35 19.89 9.09 -35.75
N ALA A 36 19.65 9.42 -34.48
CA ALA A 36 20.67 9.89 -33.56
C ALA A 36 21.73 8.79 -33.29
N LYS A 37 21.29 7.54 -33.11
CA LYS A 37 22.17 6.38 -32.92
C LYS A 37 23.07 6.10 -34.14
N ILE A 38 22.51 6.19 -35.38
CA ILE A 38 23.29 6.05 -36.61
C ILE A 38 24.35 7.18 -36.74
N ARG A 39 23.99 8.40 -36.33
CA ARG A 39 24.85 9.57 -36.41
C ARG A 39 25.81 9.73 -35.23
N LYS A 40 25.85 8.77 -34.29
CA LYS A 40 26.62 8.82 -33.03
C LYS A 40 26.41 10.13 -32.23
N LYS A 41 25.18 10.71 -32.31
CA LYS A 41 24.80 11.89 -31.53
C LYS A 41 24.07 11.47 -30.28
N GLU A 42 24.07 12.34 -29.26
CA GLU A 42 23.29 12.15 -28.05
C GLU A 42 21.79 12.02 -28.37
N ASP A 43 21.07 11.22 -27.59
CA ASP A 43 19.64 11.00 -27.74
C ASP A 43 18.88 12.33 -27.52
N PRO A 44 18.22 12.89 -28.55
CA PRO A 44 17.54 14.19 -28.47
C PRO A 44 16.32 14.18 -27.52
N THR A 45 15.88 13.00 -27.07
CA THR A 45 14.74 12.84 -26.18
C THR A 45 15.11 12.84 -24.70
N LEU A 46 16.41 12.93 -24.38
CA LEU A 46 16.90 13.02 -22.99
C LEU A 46 16.63 14.41 -22.40
N LYS A 47 15.98 14.44 -21.24
CA LYS A 47 15.82 15.69 -20.47
C LYS A 47 17.16 16.11 -19.88
N ILE A 48 17.42 17.42 -19.87
CA ILE A 48 18.63 18.02 -19.29
C ILE A 48 18.84 17.52 -17.86
N GLY A 49 19.98 16.88 -17.58
CA GLY A 49 20.32 16.33 -16.25
C GLY A 49 20.03 14.84 -16.06
N GLN A 50 19.43 14.13 -17.00
CA GLN A 50 19.30 12.67 -16.94
C GLN A 50 20.62 11.98 -17.34
N LYS A 51 21.18 11.20 -16.42
CA LYS A 51 22.31 10.30 -16.71
C LYS A 51 21.81 9.09 -17.50
N ILE A 52 22.43 8.83 -18.65
CA ILE A 52 22.10 7.78 -19.63
C ILE A 52 22.15 6.31 -19.11
N PRO A 53 22.82 5.94 -17.98
CA PRO A 53 23.08 4.53 -17.66
C PRO A 53 21.86 3.67 -17.29
N GLU A 54 20.68 4.25 -17.01
CA GLU A 54 19.56 3.48 -16.47
C GLU A 54 18.36 3.31 -17.41
N TYR A 55 18.40 3.92 -18.59
CA TYR A 55 17.31 3.81 -19.56
C TYR A 55 17.22 2.38 -20.11
N GLY A 56 16.07 1.74 -19.88
CA GLY A 56 15.83 0.36 -20.32
C GLY A 56 16.35 -0.72 -19.39
N LYS A 57 17.01 -0.37 -18.26
CA LYS A 57 17.38 -1.34 -17.22
C LYS A 57 16.12 -2.01 -16.66
N ARG A 58 16.16 -3.33 -16.55
CA ARG A 58 15.08 -4.09 -15.94
C ARG A 58 15.24 -4.10 -14.42
N PHE A 59 14.17 -3.83 -13.72
CA PHE A 59 14.10 -3.86 -12.27
C PHE A 59 13.06 -4.90 -11.84
N MET A 60 13.51 -5.92 -11.11
CA MET A 60 12.65 -6.93 -10.53
C MET A 60 12.09 -6.40 -9.21
N ALA A 61 10.80 -6.03 -9.23
CA ALA A 61 10.11 -5.54 -8.05
C ALA A 61 9.57 -6.68 -7.16
N LEU A 62 9.24 -7.82 -7.77
CA LEU A 62 8.89 -9.07 -7.09
C LEU A 62 9.55 -10.23 -7.80
N LYS A 63 10.04 -11.22 -7.03
CA LYS A 63 10.80 -12.36 -7.49
C LYS A 63 10.21 -13.62 -6.89
N ASP A 64 9.50 -14.38 -7.71
CA ASP A 64 9.03 -15.74 -7.40
C ASP A 64 8.26 -15.85 -6.07
N ILE A 65 7.25 -14.99 -5.89
CA ILE A 65 6.41 -14.96 -4.70
C ILE A 65 5.33 -16.06 -4.81
N SER A 66 5.21 -16.88 -3.78
CA SER A 66 4.15 -17.90 -3.67
C SER A 66 3.61 -17.95 -2.26
N PHE A 67 2.29 -17.85 -2.09
CA PHE A 67 1.55 -18.07 -0.85
C PHE A 67 0.06 -18.23 -1.10
N GLU A 68 -0.65 -18.77 -0.11
CA GLU A 68 -2.10 -18.94 -0.15
C GLU A 68 -2.72 -18.26 1.09
N VAL A 69 -3.94 -17.75 0.95
CA VAL A 69 -4.70 -17.16 2.06
C VAL A 69 -6.06 -17.85 2.14
N GLU A 70 -6.39 -18.34 3.31
CA GLU A 70 -7.63 -19.05 3.59
C GLU A 70 -8.77 -18.09 3.89
N LYS A 71 -10.01 -18.58 3.78
CA LYS A 71 -11.21 -17.81 4.13
C LYS A 71 -11.17 -17.39 5.60
N GLY A 72 -11.50 -16.13 5.85
CA GLY A 72 -11.52 -15.58 7.21
C GLY A 72 -10.15 -15.25 7.79
N GLU A 73 -9.07 -15.46 7.04
CA GLU A 73 -7.72 -15.18 7.50
C GLU A 73 -7.38 -13.69 7.35
N ALA A 74 -6.76 -13.11 8.39
CA ALA A 74 -6.21 -11.76 8.35
C ALA A 74 -4.69 -11.84 8.28
N VAL A 75 -4.13 -11.53 7.12
CA VAL A 75 -2.70 -11.64 6.82
C VAL A 75 -2.07 -10.26 6.73
N GLY A 76 -1.06 -10.02 7.58
CA GLY A 76 -0.23 -8.84 7.52
C GLY A 76 0.87 -8.99 6.47
N ILE A 77 1.22 -7.90 5.79
CA ILE A 77 2.35 -7.84 4.86
C ILE A 77 3.28 -6.72 5.32
N ILE A 78 4.46 -7.09 5.78
CA ILE A 78 5.47 -6.14 6.27
C ILE A 78 6.76 -6.24 5.45
N GLY A 79 7.60 -5.23 5.56
CA GLY A 79 8.88 -5.15 4.85
C GLY A 79 9.35 -3.72 4.72
N HIS A 80 10.63 -3.51 4.43
CA HIS A 80 11.21 -2.18 4.29
C HIS A 80 10.68 -1.41 3.06
N ASN A 81 11.03 -0.13 2.98
CA ASN A 81 10.77 0.66 1.77
C ASN A 81 11.53 0.04 0.59
N GLY A 82 10.81 -0.20 -0.51
CA GLY A 82 11.38 -0.91 -1.67
C GLY A 82 11.32 -2.43 -1.61
N ALA A 83 10.80 -3.05 -0.53
CA ALA A 83 10.66 -4.50 -0.42
C ALA A 83 9.66 -5.13 -1.41
N GLY A 84 8.84 -4.33 -2.10
CA GLY A 84 7.88 -4.82 -3.08
C GLY A 84 6.41 -4.78 -2.63
N LYS A 85 6.11 -4.37 -1.39
CA LYS A 85 4.75 -4.33 -0.83
C LYS A 85 3.72 -3.65 -1.72
N SER A 86 3.96 -2.40 -2.12
CA SER A 86 3.04 -1.65 -2.98
C SER A 86 2.89 -2.27 -4.38
N THR A 87 3.92 -2.97 -4.87
CA THR A 87 3.83 -3.72 -6.13
C THR A 87 2.92 -4.93 -5.96
N LEU A 88 3.07 -5.67 -4.86
CA LEU A 88 2.21 -6.81 -4.55
C LEU A 88 0.75 -6.37 -4.40
N LEU A 89 0.49 -5.28 -3.67
CA LEU A 89 -0.87 -4.73 -3.55
C LEU A 89 -1.47 -4.35 -4.91
N LYS A 90 -0.71 -3.70 -5.80
CA LYS A 90 -1.18 -3.35 -7.16
C LYS A 90 -1.52 -4.58 -7.99
N LEU A 91 -0.80 -5.69 -7.82
CA LEU A 91 -1.11 -6.96 -8.47
C LEU A 91 -2.40 -7.55 -7.92
N LEU A 92 -2.54 -7.61 -6.59
CA LEU A 92 -3.73 -8.12 -5.90
C LEU A 92 -4.98 -7.28 -6.20
N SER A 93 -4.83 -5.97 -6.33
CA SER A 93 -5.92 -5.05 -6.72
C SER A 93 -6.17 -5.01 -8.22
N ARG A 94 -5.48 -5.85 -9.03
CA ARG A 94 -5.60 -5.91 -10.50
C ARG A 94 -5.28 -4.60 -11.22
N VAL A 95 -4.59 -3.66 -10.57
CA VAL A 95 -4.10 -2.41 -11.20
C VAL A 95 -3.00 -2.71 -12.21
N THR A 96 -2.24 -3.77 -12.01
CA THR A 96 -1.22 -4.24 -12.93
C THR A 96 -1.20 -5.76 -12.99
N ALA A 97 -0.74 -6.33 -14.11
CA ALA A 97 -0.60 -7.78 -14.26
C ALA A 97 0.80 -8.26 -13.85
N PRO A 98 0.95 -9.50 -13.39
CA PRO A 98 2.27 -10.11 -13.15
C PRO A 98 3.04 -10.27 -14.45
N THR A 99 4.37 -10.29 -14.37
CA THR A 99 5.24 -10.60 -15.53
C THR A 99 5.37 -12.11 -15.72
N LYS A 100 5.36 -12.86 -14.62
CA LYS A 100 5.35 -14.33 -14.59
C LYS A 100 4.46 -14.80 -13.44
N GLY A 101 4.02 -16.06 -13.51
CA GLY A 101 3.16 -16.68 -12.50
C GLY A 101 1.70 -16.28 -12.64
N SER A 102 0.89 -16.69 -11.67
CA SER A 102 -0.56 -16.47 -11.67
C SER A 102 -1.08 -16.05 -10.30
N ILE A 103 -2.20 -15.31 -10.29
CA ILE A 103 -2.91 -14.90 -9.10
C ILE A 103 -4.35 -15.32 -9.24
N GLY A 104 -4.80 -16.23 -8.38
CA GLY A 104 -6.17 -16.64 -8.23
C GLY A 104 -6.83 -15.93 -7.05
N MET A 105 -8.02 -15.38 -7.24
CA MET A 105 -8.83 -14.79 -6.17
C MET A 105 -10.26 -15.30 -6.29
N ASN A 106 -10.78 -15.82 -5.18
CA ASN A 106 -12.10 -16.42 -5.10
C ASN A 106 -13.03 -15.52 -4.29
N GLY A 107 -13.81 -14.70 -4.99
CA GLY A 107 -14.71 -13.72 -4.40
C GLY A 107 -14.49 -12.29 -4.87
N ARG A 108 -15.34 -11.38 -4.37
CA ARG A 108 -15.28 -9.94 -4.66
C ARG A 108 -14.16 -9.31 -3.84
N VAL A 109 -13.31 -8.54 -4.52
CA VAL A 109 -12.18 -7.85 -3.90
C VAL A 109 -12.51 -6.37 -3.70
N ALA A 110 -12.37 -5.90 -2.47
CA ALA A 110 -12.36 -4.48 -2.14
C ALA A 110 -10.93 -4.01 -1.88
N SER A 111 -10.44 -3.08 -2.69
CA SER A 111 -9.13 -2.47 -2.50
C SER A 111 -9.26 -1.08 -1.92
N MET A 112 -8.60 -0.85 -0.78
CA MET A 112 -8.54 0.48 -0.17
C MET A 112 -7.35 1.32 -0.68
N LEU A 113 -6.63 0.84 -1.68
CA LEU A 113 -5.55 1.61 -2.35
C LEU A 113 -6.10 2.85 -3.08
N GLU A 114 -7.35 2.79 -3.48
CA GLU A 114 -8.01 3.77 -4.33
C GLU A 114 -9.07 4.59 -3.58
N VAL A 115 -8.92 4.73 -2.25
CA VAL A 115 -9.86 5.53 -1.43
C VAL A 115 -9.93 6.96 -1.98
N GLY A 116 -11.14 7.38 -2.34
CA GLY A 116 -11.40 8.69 -2.93
C GLY A 116 -11.15 8.81 -4.44
N THR A 117 -10.66 7.75 -5.09
CA THR A 117 -10.57 7.73 -6.54
C THR A 117 -11.98 7.82 -7.15
N GLY A 118 -12.14 8.73 -8.11
CA GLY A 118 -13.43 8.96 -8.75
C GLY A 118 -14.35 9.96 -8.05
N PHE A 119 -13.94 10.57 -6.93
CA PHE A 119 -14.70 11.69 -6.39
C PHE A 119 -14.63 12.89 -7.32
N HIS A 120 -15.79 13.46 -7.64
CA HIS A 120 -15.88 14.65 -8.48
C HIS A 120 -16.07 15.90 -7.61
N PRO A 121 -15.22 16.94 -7.75
CA PRO A 121 -15.22 18.08 -6.85
C PRO A 121 -16.52 18.90 -6.87
N GLU A 122 -17.21 18.95 -8.00
CA GLU A 122 -18.46 19.69 -8.16
C GLU A 122 -19.70 18.97 -7.63
N LEU A 123 -19.62 17.65 -7.42
CA LEU A 123 -20.71 16.86 -6.87
C LEU A 123 -20.74 16.97 -5.35
N THR A 124 -21.95 16.84 -4.77
CA THR A 124 -22.19 16.77 -3.33
C THR A 124 -21.56 15.50 -2.73
N GLY A 125 -21.43 15.46 -1.41
CA GLY A 125 -20.99 14.25 -0.71
C GLY A 125 -21.88 13.05 -1.03
N ARG A 126 -23.20 13.25 -1.04
CA ARG A 126 -24.21 12.21 -1.37
C ARG A 126 -24.01 11.67 -2.78
N GLU A 127 -23.87 12.53 -3.77
CA GLU A 127 -23.65 12.13 -5.15
C GLU A 127 -22.32 11.41 -5.33
N ASN A 128 -21.26 11.85 -4.63
CA ASN A 128 -19.98 11.16 -4.60
C ASN A 128 -20.03 9.78 -3.95
N ILE A 129 -20.88 9.56 -2.93
CA ILE A 129 -21.11 8.22 -2.37
C ILE A 129 -21.64 7.29 -3.47
N TYR A 130 -22.66 7.73 -4.25
CA TYR A 130 -23.21 6.92 -5.33
C TYR A 130 -22.17 6.67 -6.43
N MET A 131 -21.43 7.71 -6.84
CA MET A 131 -20.42 7.58 -7.89
C MET A 131 -19.27 6.67 -7.49
N ASN A 132 -18.69 6.90 -6.32
CA ASN A 132 -17.58 6.08 -5.82
C ASN A 132 -18.02 4.65 -5.50
N GLY A 133 -19.21 4.46 -4.89
CA GLY A 133 -19.77 3.14 -4.66
C GLY A 133 -19.94 2.35 -5.96
N ALA A 134 -20.41 2.99 -7.03
CA ALA A 134 -20.54 2.36 -8.35
C ALA A 134 -19.17 1.99 -8.94
N ILE A 135 -18.16 2.87 -8.82
CA ILE A 135 -16.77 2.58 -9.25
C ILE A 135 -16.20 1.38 -8.49
N LEU A 136 -16.50 1.29 -7.20
CA LEU A 136 -16.08 0.17 -6.35
C LEU A 136 -16.94 -1.10 -6.57
N GLY A 137 -17.91 -1.03 -7.50
CA GLY A 137 -18.72 -2.16 -7.95
C GLY A 137 -19.99 -2.43 -7.12
N MET A 138 -20.47 -1.45 -6.33
CA MET A 138 -21.78 -1.53 -5.69
C MET A 138 -22.90 -1.23 -6.70
N SER A 139 -24.00 -1.94 -6.61
CA SER A 139 -25.22 -1.56 -7.31
C SER A 139 -25.86 -0.33 -6.67
N ARG A 140 -26.68 0.41 -7.44
CA ARG A 140 -27.40 1.59 -6.93
C ARG A 140 -28.33 1.24 -5.75
N ALA A 141 -28.92 0.07 -5.78
CA ALA A 141 -29.77 -0.43 -4.68
C ALA A 141 -28.95 -0.68 -3.42
N GLU A 142 -27.82 -1.38 -3.53
CA GLU A 142 -26.88 -1.65 -2.44
C GLU A 142 -26.36 -0.34 -1.80
N ILE A 143 -26.04 0.66 -2.63
CA ILE A 143 -25.61 1.98 -2.13
C ILE A 143 -26.77 2.65 -1.35
N GLY A 144 -27.98 2.59 -1.91
CA GLY A 144 -29.17 3.18 -1.28
C GLY A 144 -29.48 2.58 0.10
N GLU A 145 -29.39 1.26 0.23
CA GLU A 145 -29.60 0.55 1.50
C GLU A 145 -28.56 0.92 2.58
N LYS A 146 -27.33 1.24 2.16
CA LYS A 146 -26.20 1.55 3.05
C LYS A 146 -25.97 3.05 3.23
N LEU A 147 -26.69 3.90 2.51
CA LEU A 147 -26.43 5.34 2.42
C LEU A 147 -26.35 6.01 3.78
N ASP A 148 -27.36 5.80 4.63
CA ASP A 148 -27.43 6.42 5.95
C ASP A 148 -26.30 5.93 6.86
N GLN A 149 -25.91 4.66 6.74
CA GLN A 149 -24.81 4.09 7.51
C GLN A 149 -23.47 4.70 7.06
N ILE A 150 -23.28 4.87 5.75
CA ILE A 150 -22.07 5.51 5.18
C ILE A 150 -21.98 6.96 5.66
N ILE A 151 -23.07 7.71 5.59
CA ILE A 151 -23.12 9.11 6.05
C ILE A 151 -22.82 9.20 7.54
N ALA A 152 -23.48 8.40 8.37
CA ALA A 152 -23.25 8.39 9.82
C ALA A 152 -21.81 7.96 10.18
N PHE A 153 -21.25 7.03 9.42
CA PHE A 153 -19.86 6.60 9.65
C PHE A 153 -18.86 7.69 9.28
N SER A 154 -19.09 8.45 8.21
CA SER A 154 -18.20 9.53 7.73
C SER A 154 -18.14 10.75 8.65
N GLU A 155 -19.14 10.94 9.51
CA GLU A 155 -19.30 12.14 10.36
C GLU A 155 -19.47 13.43 9.54
N CYS A 156 -19.85 13.33 8.25
CA CYS A 156 -20.02 14.45 7.33
C CYS A 156 -21.50 14.81 7.10
N GLY A 157 -22.41 14.36 7.94
CA GLY A 157 -23.87 14.48 7.73
C GLY A 157 -24.35 15.90 7.48
N GLU A 158 -23.86 16.90 8.23
CA GLU A 158 -24.24 18.31 8.06
C GLU A 158 -23.82 18.88 6.69
N PHE A 159 -22.80 18.32 6.07
CA PHE A 159 -22.23 18.80 4.80
C PHE A 159 -22.55 17.87 3.62
N ILE A 160 -23.37 16.83 3.82
CA ILE A 160 -23.54 15.77 2.83
C ILE A 160 -24.08 16.27 1.49
N ASP A 161 -24.90 17.29 1.50
CA ASP A 161 -25.48 17.92 0.32
C ASP A 161 -24.68 19.14 -0.17
N THR A 162 -23.45 19.33 0.35
CA THR A 162 -22.50 20.33 -0.10
C THR A 162 -21.49 19.73 -1.07
N PRO A 163 -21.08 20.44 -2.16
CA PRO A 163 -20.03 19.98 -3.07
C PRO A 163 -18.71 19.69 -2.35
N VAL A 164 -18.08 18.54 -2.67
CA VAL A 164 -16.89 18.07 -1.94
C VAL A 164 -15.64 18.96 -2.13
N LYS A 165 -15.62 19.86 -3.13
CA LYS A 165 -14.59 20.90 -3.25
C LYS A 165 -14.54 21.84 -2.04
N ARG A 166 -15.61 21.91 -1.25
CA ARG A 166 -15.68 22.71 -0.01
C ARG A 166 -15.34 21.91 1.24
N TYR A 167 -15.07 20.63 1.11
CA TYR A 167 -14.69 19.78 2.23
C TYR A 167 -13.26 20.08 2.66
N SER A 168 -12.98 19.94 3.96
CA SER A 168 -11.60 19.80 4.41
C SER A 168 -11.00 18.48 3.90
N SER A 169 -9.67 18.39 3.84
CA SER A 169 -9.00 17.14 3.46
C SER A 169 -9.41 15.96 4.34
N GLY A 170 -9.61 16.22 5.65
CA GLY A 170 -10.10 15.21 6.59
C GLY A 170 -11.51 14.71 6.28
N MET A 171 -12.45 15.63 5.97
CA MET A 171 -13.82 15.26 5.59
C MET A 171 -13.85 14.45 4.30
N TYR A 172 -13.08 14.89 3.30
CA TYR A 172 -12.96 14.20 2.02
C TYR A 172 -12.55 12.73 2.20
N VAL A 173 -11.50 12.52 2.99
CA VAL A 173 -10.99 11.16 3.21
C VAL A 173 -11.90 10.35 4.11
N LYS A 174 -12.52 10.94 5.14
CA LYS A 174 -13.52 10.26 5.98
C LYS A 174 -14.69 9.75 5.14
N LEU A 175 -15.20 10.57 4.22
CA LEU A 175 -16.30 10.18 3.34
C LEU A 175 -15.89 9.04 2.39
N ALA A 176 -14.77 9.20 1.71
CA ALA A 176 -14.26 8.20 0.77
C ALA A 176 -13.99 6.84 1.44
N PHE A 177 -13.36 6.87 2.62
CA PHE A 177 -13.12 5.68 3.42
C PHE A 177 -14.44 5.02 3.87
N SER A 178 -15.45 5.84 4.23
CA SER A 178 -16.75 5.34 4.67
C SER A 178 -17.44 4.54 3.58
N VAL A 179 -17.36 4.94 2.32
CA VAL A 179 -17.89 4.15 1.20
C VAL A 179 -17.16 2.81 1.11
N ALA A 180 -15.82 2.83 1.08
CA ALA A 180 -15.01 1.61 0.97
C ALA A 180 -15.23 0.63 2.15
N ALA A 181 -15.40 1.15 3.37
CA ALA A 181 -15.64 0.34 4.57
C ALA A 181 -17.02 -0.33 4.60
N HIS A 182 -17.97 0.09 3.73
CA HIS A 182 -19.30 -0.50 3.62
C HIS A 182 -19.46 -1.40 2.40
N LEU A 183 -18.37 -1.69 1.68
CA LEU A 183 -18.38 -2.70 0.62
C LEU A 183 -18.62 -4.10 1.18
N ASP A 184 -19.54 -4.83 0.55
CA ASP A 184 -19.66 -6.27 0.75
C ASP A 184 -18.67 -6.97 -0.16
N SER A 185 -17.57 -7.37 0.43
CA SER A 185 -16.47 -8.09 -0.24
C SER A 185 -16.00 -9.22 0.64
N GLU A 186 -15.68 -10.34 0.02
CA GLU A 186 -15.08 -11.50 0.69
C GLU A 186 -13.59 -11.28 0.94
N ILE A 187 -12.94 -10.50 0.07
CA ILE A 187 -11.50 -10.18 0.17
C ILE A 187 -11.34 -8.67 0.31
N MET A 188 -10.63 -8.24 1.33
CA MET A 188 -10.32 -6.83 1.58
C MET A 188 -8.82 -6.60 1.56
N ILE A 189 -8.37 -5.71 0.68
CA ILE A 189 -6.97 -5.32 0.54
C ILE A 189 -6.80 -3.92 1.11
N MET A 190 -5.94 -3.78 2.10
CA MET A 190 -5.74 -2.53 2.82
C MET A 190 -4.28 -2.13 2.80
N ASP A 191 -4.03 -0.86 2.52
CA ASP A 191 -2.72 -0.24 2.68
C ASP A 191 -2.71 0.65 3.92
N GLU A 192 -1.58 1.19 4.26
CA GLU A 192 -1.27 2.13 5.33
C GLU A 192 -2.23 3.34 5.43
N VAL A 193 -3.09 3.54 4.42
CA VAL A 193 -4.13 4.59 4.33
C VAL A 193 -5.11 4.60 5.52
N LEU A 194 -5.12 3.57 6.39
CA LEU A 194 -5.86 3.60 7.67
C LEU A 194 -5.39 4.67 8.64
N ALA A 195 -4.22 5.28 8.42
CA ALA A 195 -3.69 6.40 9.20
C ALA A 195 -4.34 7.75 8.83
N VAL A 196 -5.45 7.74 8.08
CA VAL A 196 -6.12 8.95 7.61
C VAL A 196 -7.23 9.40 8.55
N GLY A 197 -7.38 10.73 8.66
CA GLY A 197 -8.32 11.35 9.57
C GLY A 197 -7.73 11.53 10.99
N ASP A 198 -8.59 11.87 11.94
CA ASP A 198 -8.18 11.97 13.34
C ASP A 198 -8.10 10.61 14.03
N MET A 199 -7.45 10.55 15.19
CA MET A 199 -7.25 9.30 15.95
C MET A 199 -8.57 8.58 16.27
N LYS A 200 -9.65 9.33 16.51
CA LYS A 200 -10.96 8.76 16.83
C LYS A 200 -11.55 8.03 15.61
N PHE A 201 -11.45 8.63 14.44
CA PHE A 201 -11.89 8.01 13.19
C PHE A 201 -11.04 6.79 12.82
N GLN A 202 -9.72 6.86 13.01
CA GLN A 202 -8.82 5.72 12.83
C GLN A 202 -9.22 4.53 13.72
N GLN A 203 -9.48 4.76 15.00
CA GLN A 203 -9.96 3.71 15.92
C GLN A 203 -11.30 3.12 15.51
N LYS A 204 -12.22 3.97 15.01
CA LYS A 204 -13.52 3.54 14.48
C LYS A 204 -13.36 2.62 13.27
N CYS A 205 -12.43 2.97 12.37
CA CYS A 205 -12.08 2.16 11.20
C CYS A 205 -11.48 0.81 11.61
N LEU A 206 -10.47 0.83 12.47
CA LEU A 206 -9.83 -0.38 13.00
C LEU A 206 -10.83 -1.29 13.75
N GLY A 207 -11.73 -0.70 14.55
CA GLY A 207 -12.77 -1.45 15.25
C GLY A 207 -13.76 -2.14 14.31
N ARG A 208 -14.13 -1.50 13.20
CA ARG A 208 -14.99 -2.12 12.17
C ARG A 208 -14.27 -3.25 11.45
N MET A 209 -13.01 -3.04 11.11
CA MET A 209 -12.18 -4.05 10.43
C MET A 209 -11.84 -5.24 11.33
N GLY A 210 -11.52 -4.99 12.59
CA GLY A 210 -11.29 -6.05 13.56
C GLY A 210 -12.53 -6.93 13.79
N LYS A 211 -13.71 -6.34 13.79
CA LYS A 211 -14.96 -7.13 13.82
C LYS A 211 -15.14 -7.96 12.56
N ALA A 212 -14.81 -7.40 11.39
CA ALA A 212 -14.88 -8.12 10.12
C ALA A 212 -13.83 -9.25 10.03
N ALA A 213 -12.62 -9.05 10.55
CA ALA A 213 -11.59 -10.06 10.63
C ALA A 213 -11.95 -11.21 11.60
N ASN A 214 -12.59 -10.88 12.71
CA ASN A 214 -12.97 -11.88 13.73
C ASN A 214 -14.28 -12.65 13.38
N SER A 215 -15.01 -12.20 12.37
CA SER A 215 -16.27 -12.88 11.96
C SER A 215 -16.06 -14.07 11.05
N GLU A 216 -14.81 -14.41 10.69
CA GLU A 216 -14.45 -15.45 9.71
C GLU A 216 -15.11 -15.29 8.32
N GLU A 217 -15.84 -14.19 8.13
CA GLU A 217 -16.57 -13.93 6.88
C GLU A 217 -15.69 -13.22 5.83
N LYS A 218 -14.72 -12.41 6.30
CA LYS A 218 -13.87 -11.59 5.41
C LYS A 218 -12.41 -11.99 5.51
N THR A 219 -11.79 -12.19 4.37
CA THR A 219 -10.35 -12.39 4.24
C THR A 219 -9.66 -11.05 4.08
N ILE A 220 -8.67 -10.77 4.90
CA ILE A 220 -8.02 -9.46 4.97
C ILE A 220 -6.53 -9.57 4.62
N LEU A 221 -6.08 -8.75 3.67
CA LEU A 221 -4.67 -8.53 3.38
C LEU A 221 -4.32 -7.10 3.80
N TYR A 222 -3.50 -6.97 4.82
CA TYR A 222 -3.19 -5.67 5.41
C TYR A 222 -1.69 -5.34 5.33
N VAL A 223 -1.36 -4.26 4.64
CA VAL A 223 0.01 -3.72 4.58
C VAL A 223 0.15 -2.56 5.52
N SER A 224 1.13 -2.60 6.41
CA SER A 224 1.40 -1.50 7.34
C SER A 224 2.85 -1.50 7.83
N HIS A 225 3.30 -0.31 8.20
CA HIS A 225 4.53 -0.11 8.98
C HIS A 225 4.27 -0.02 10.49
N ASN A 226 3.00 0.02 10.90
CA ASN A 226 2.62 0.06 12.31
C ASN A 226 2.45 -1.37 12.87
N MET A 227 3.46 -1.85 13.56
CA MET A 227 3.47 -3.20 14.13
C MET A 227 2.36 -3.42 15.17
N ASN A 228 1.92 -2.37 15.86
CA ASN A 228 0.81 -2.50 16.81
C ASN A 228 -0.50 -2.81 16.09
N THR A 229 -0.75 -2.19 14.96
CA THR A 229 -1.93 -2.47 14.14
C THR A 229 -1.88 -3.87 13.53
N ILE A 230 -0.68 -4.31 13.09
CA ILE A 230 -0.46 -5.68 12.61
C ILE A 230 -0.80 -6.70 13.71
N ARG A 231 -0.33 -6.49 14.96
CA ARG A 231 -0.65 -7.36 16.10
C ARG A 231 -2.14 -7.42 16.43
N GLN A 232 -2.85 -6.31 16.24
CA GLN A 232 -4.28 -6.23 16.58
C GLN A 232 -5.18 -6.88 15.52
N LEU A 233 -4.80 -6.79 14.25
CA LEU A 233 -5.67 -7.20 13.13
C LEU A 233 -5.28 -8.55 12.53
N CYS A 234 -4.01 -8.94 12.58
CA CYS A 234 -3.50 -10.07 11.80
C CYS A 234 -3.17 -11.26 12.70
N THR A 235 -3.46 -12.45 12.19
CA THR A 235 -3.11 -13.74 12.82
C THR A 235 -1.85 -14.34 12.23
N ARG A 236 -1.53 -13.97 10.99
CA ARG A 236 -0.38 -14.42 10.20
C ARG A 236 0.26 -13.21 9.51
N CYS A 237 1.56 -13.29 9.25
CA CYS A 237 2.28 -12.21 8.63
C CYS A 237 3.30 -12.72 7.61
N LEU A 238 3.37 -12.01 6.49
CA LEU A 238 4.33 -12.19 5.41
C LEU A 238 5.39 -11.12 5.50
N VAL A 239 6.67 -11.49 5.47
CA VAL A 239 7.78 -10.55 5.45
C VAL A 239 8.38 -10.52 4.04
N LEU A 240 8.35 -9.35 3.43
CA LEU A 240 8.98 -9.11 2.13
C LEU A 240 10.31 -8.38 2.31
N ASP A 241 11.33 -8.83 1.60
CA ASP A 241 12.60 -8.13 1.48
C ASP A 241 13.14 -8.21 0.05
N HIS A 242 13.55 -7.08 -0.52
CA HIS A 242 14.09 -6.97 -1.88
C HIS A 242 13.31 -7.72 -2.98
N GLY A 243 11.98 -7.74 -2.84
CA GLY A 243 11.06 -8.40 -3.78
C GLY A 243 10.90 -9.90 -3.56
N GLU A 244 11.42 -10.47 -2.51
CA GLU A 244 11.32 -11.87 -2.14
C GLU A 244 10.48 -12.04 -0.86
N LEU A 245 9.78 -13.17 -0.74
CA LEU A 245 9.08 -13.57 0.48
C LEU A 245 10.07 -14.32 1.37
N ILE A 246 10.54 -13.68 2.43
CA ILE A 246 11.55 -14.27 3.33
C ILE A 246 10.95 -14.99 4.53
N PHE A 247 9.68 -14.70 4.87
CA PHE A 247 8.99 -15.36 5.98
C PHE A 247 7.48 -15.36 5.74
N ASP A 248 6.85 -16.45 6.18
CA ASP A 248 5.41 -16.65 6.19
C ASP A 248 5.05 -17.40 7.48
N GLY A 249 4.32 -16.77 8.39
CA GLY A 249 3.99 -17.38 9.68
C GLY A 249 3.41 -16.43 10.72
N GLY A 250 3.56 -16.78 12.00
CA GLY A 250 3.00 -16.02 13.11
C GLY A 250 3.55 -14.59 13.23
N VAL A 251 2.68 -13.68 13.68
CA VAL A 251 2.90 -12.23 13.69
C VAL A 251 4.15 -11.82 14.49
N GLU A 252 4.34 -12.35 15.69
CA GLU A 252 5.46 -11.94 16.57
C GLU A 252 6.81 -12.26 15.94
N ARG A 253 6.96 -13.49 15.40
CA ARG A 253 8.20 -13.89 14.75
C ARG A 253 8.47 -13.11 13.47
N ALA A 254 7.42 -12.74 12.74
CA ALA A 254 7.54 -11.89 11.55
C ALA A 254 8.05 -10.50 11.93
N ILE A 255 7.54 -9.93 13.02
CA ILE A 255 7.96 -8.60 13.52
C ILE A 255 9.41 -8.65 14.02
N ASP A 256 9.80 -9.68 14.76
CA ASP A 256 11.18 -9.84 15.22
C ASP A 256 12.14 -9.90 14.02
N LEU A 257 11.83 -10.72 13.03
CA LEU A 257 12.65 -10.83 11.82
C LEU A 257 12.72 -9.49 11.04
N TYR A 258 11.61 -8.76 10.96
CA TYR A 258 11.57 -7.44 10.34
C TYR A 258 12.47 -6.43 11.07
N MET A 259 12.43 -6.44 12.40
CA MET A 259 13.28 -5.57 13.23
C MET A 259 14.77 -5.93 13.10
N ASP A 260 15.12 -7.21 13.07
CA ASP A 260 16.50 -7.69 12.89
C ASP A 260 17.05 -7.30 11.51
N THR A 261 16.24 -7.39 10.47
CA THR A 261 16.63 -6.94 9.12
C THR A 261 16.78 -5.43 9.06
N ALA A 262 15.98 -4.68 9.81
CA ALA A 262 16.13 -3.23 9.93
C ALA A 262 17.47 -2.83 10.57
N VAL A 263 17.88 -3.54 11.60
CA VAL A 263 19.16 -3.31 12.29
C VAL A 263 20.36 -3.69 11.40
N LYS A 264 20.27 -4.79 10.65
CA LYS A 264 21.35 -5.23 9.74
C LYS A 264 21.52 -4.32 8.51
N ASN A 265 20.45 -3.75 7.99
CA ASN A 265 20.48 -2.82 6.86
C ASN A 265 20.82 -1.39 7.27
N GLY A 266 20.63 -1.04 8.54
CA GLY A 266 21.17 0.15 9.17
C GLY A 266 22.46 -0.20 9.86
N SER A 267 23.60 -0.18 9.14
CA SER A 267 24.91 -0.13 9.78
C SER A 267 24.97 1.14 10.61
N VAL A 268 24.59 1.05 11.87
CA VAL A 268 24.64 2.16 12.80
C VAL A 268 26.05 2.22 13.36
N ASP A 269 27.00 2.53 12.50
CA ASP A 269 28.25 3.15 12.93
C ASP A 269 28.04 4.67 12.83
N ILE A 270 27.45 5.24 13.87
CA ILE A 270 27.25 6.68 13.94
C ILE A 270 28.55 7.27 14.47
N ASP A 271 29.43 7.72 13.57
CA ASP A 271 30.57 8.58 13.94
C ASP A 271 30.03 9.94 14.41
N LEU A 272 29.87 10.06 15.71
CA LEU A 272 29.40 11.29 16.36
C LEU A 272 30.43 12.43 16.31
N LYS A 273 31.67 12.16 15.88
CA LYS A 273 32.72 13.20 15.81
C LYS A 273 32.44 14.23 14.72
N ASN A 274 31.75 13.82 13.62
CA ASN A 274 31.48 14.67 12.46
C ASN A 274 30.09 15.35 12.47
N LYS A 275 29.21 15.02 13.40
CA LYS A 275 27.97 15.80 13.59
C LYS A 275 28.31 17.06 14.39
N ARG A 276 28.36 18.21 13.74
CA ARG A 276 28.30 19.51 14.42
C ARG A 276 27.01 19.56 15.23
N MET A 277 27.13 19.40 16.54
CA MET A 277 26.05 19.63 17.50
C MET A 277 25.83 21.14 17.64
N ALA A 278 25.11 21.73 16.69
CA ALA A 278 24.75 23.13 16.74
C ALA A 278 23.55 23.28 17.65
N HIS A 279 23.50 23.33 18.85
CA HIS A 279 22.46 23.61 19.86
C HIS A 279 22.29 22.51 20.95
N LEU A 280 23.37 22.23 21.68
CA LEU A 280 23.22 21.63 22.98
C LEU A 280 23.26 22.76 24.04
N PRO A 281 22.34 22.74 25.05
CA PRO A 281 22.41 23.68 26.14
C PRO A 281 23.71 23.48 26.94
N PRO A 282 24.25 24.55 27.57
CA PRO A 282 25.59 24.56 28.20
C PRO A 282 25.78 23.64 29.42
N VAL A 283 24.84 22.76 29.70
CA VAL A 283 24.84 21.94 30.94
C VAL A 283 25.31 20.50 30.71
N ILE A 284 25.61 20.08 29.47
CA ILE A 284 26.03 18.69 29.23
C ILE A 284 27.52 18.53 29.53
N LYS A 285 27.80 17.89 30.67
CA LYS A 285 29.17 17.57 31.16
C LYS A 285 29.81 16.33 30.51
N ALA A 286 29.09 15.57 29.68
CA ALA A 286 29.59 14.37 29.01
C ALA A 286 29.33 14.41 27.49
N LYS A 287 30.32 14.07 26.69
CA LYS A 287 30.24 13.98 25.23
C LYS A 287 30.45 12.52 24.82
N MET A 288 29.38 11.87 24.28
CA MET A 288 29.56 10.59 23.61
C MET A 288 30.27 10.79 22.29
N THR A 289 31.35 10.08 22.06
CA THR A 289 32.14 10.15 20.82
C THR A 289 31.91 8.95 19.91
N HIS A 290 31.52 7.81 20.49
CA HIS A 290 31.23 6.57 19.77
C HIS A 290 30.18 5.76 20.51
N VAL A 291 29.23 5.17 19.78
CA VAL A 291 28.27 4.19 20.29
C VAL A 291 28.36 2.96 19.40
N HIS A 292 28.81 1.84 19.97
CA HIS A 292 28.72 0.53 19.34
C HIS A 292 27.52 -0.21 19.95
N LEU A 293 26.56 -0.59 19.13
CA LEU A 293 25.56 -1.57 19.48
C LEU A 293 26.14 -2.96 19.20
N VAL A 294 26.52 -3.67 20.25
CA VAL A 294 26.98 -5.06 20.15
C VAL A 294 25.81 -5.94 20.57
N ASP A 295 25.40 -6.79 19.66
CA ASP A 295 24.44 -7.85 19.96
C ASP A 295 25.12 -8.91 20.82
N LYS A 296 24.41 -9.41 21.84
CA LYS A 296 24.89 -10.48 22.74
C LYS A 296 24.41 -11.82 22.27
#